data_0a7d09075eb7c01afabe418d2805d23d
#
_entry.id   0a7d09075eb7c01afabe418d2805d23d
#
_cell.length_a   1.000
_cell.length_b   1.000
_cell.length_c   1.000
_cell.angle_alpha   90.00
_cell.angle_beta   90.00
_cell.angle_gamma   90.00
#
_symmetry.space_group_name_H-M   'P 1'
#
loop_
_entity.id
_entity.type
_entity.pdbx_description
1 polymer ?
#
loop_
_entity_poly.entity_id
_entity_poly.type
_entity_poly.pdbx_seq_one_letter_code
_entity_poly.pdbx_strand_id
1 'polypeptide(L)'
;MITMGIDLGAKNIKVVILKDNKIIGKSIVLAGFEVEKSAQQAVDKALKEAGITKDKIEKTVSTGAGDKLAPFYDETKSIVGCDSLGAVFLHPATRSVIDVGAEEGRGMRCDETGKIIDFEVNEKCAAGAGAFTEAMSRALEVKIEEIGPLSLKATEDIPMNAQCTVFAESEVVTMVHNKVSKANMAKAVHDAMASRITSMVRKIGFDKDVVLVGGVANNVGFVYSLNKDLELEVVVPKDPEFVGALGAALAAAGWKGGK
;
A
#
# COMPACT_ATOMS: atom_id res chain seq x y z
N MET A 1 14.60 8.52 -22.09
CA MET A 1 15.18 8.36 -20.75
C MET A 1 14.66 7.08 -20.12
N ILE A 2 15.55 6.24 -19.58
CA ILE A 2 15.18 5.00 -18.87
C ILE A 2 15.51 5.18 -17.40
N THR A 3 14.49 5.08 -16.53
CA THR A 3 14.63 5.29 -15.09
C THR A 3 14.09 4.11 -14.30
N MET A 4 14.58 3.95 -13.06
CA MET A 4 14.18 2.89 -12.16
C MET A 4 13.73 3.47 -10.82
N GLY A 5 12.64 2.95 -10.28
CA GLY A 5 12.21 3.18 -8.91
C GLY A 5 12.25 1.88 -8.13
N ILE A 6 12.81 1.92 -6.93
CA ILE A 6 12.92 0.77 -6.03
C ILE A 6 12.22 1.14 -4.72
N ASP A 7 11.12 0.46 -4.40
CA ASP A 7 10.43 0.57 -3.12
C ASP A 7 10.80 -0.63 -2.23
N LEU A 8 11.60 -0.37 -1.19
CA LEU A 8 11.95 -1.37 -0.18
C LEU A 8 10.99 -1.28 1.00
N GLY A 9 9.81 -1.87 0.80
CA GLY A 9 8.81 -1.96 1.86
C GLY A 9 9.14 -3.05 2.90
N ALA A 10 8.47 -3.00 4.06
CA ALA A 10 8.70 -3.93 5.17
C ALA A 10 8.49 -5.41 4.80
N LYS A 11 7.52 -5.73 3.95
CA LYS A 11 7.22 -7.11 3.53
C LYS A 11 7.73 -7.43 2.13
N ASN A 12 7.55 -6.51 1.19
CA ASN A 12 7.87 -6.72 -0.22
C ASN A 12 8.73 -5.59 -0.77
N ILE A 13 9.65 -5.96 -1.65
CA ILE A 13 10.45 -5.04 -2.44
C ILE A 13 9.84 -4.99 -3.84
N LYS A 14 9.56 -3.80 -4.35
CA LYS A 14 8.97 -3.58 -5.67
C LYS A 14 9.91 -2.72 -6.49
N VAL A 15 10.02 -3.06 -7.75
CA VAL A 15 10.83 -2.32 -8.73
C VAL A 15 9.95 -1.99 -9.93
N VAL A 16 10.06 -0.76 -10.40
CA VAL A 16 9.42 -0.29 -11.64
C VAL A 16 10.49 0.35 -12.53
N ILE A 17 10.53 -0.03 -13.80
CA ILE A 17 11.40 0.56 -14.82
C ILE A 17 10.52 1.29 -15.82
N LEU A 18 10.83 2.58 -16.02
CA LEU A 18 10.17 3.42 -17.01
C LEU A 18 11.08 3.70 -18.20
N LYS A 19 10.49 3.75 -19.39
CA LYS A 19 11.07 4.35 -20.58
C LYS A 19 10.09 5.40 -21.10
N ASP A 20 10.51 6.66 -21.10
CA ASP A 20 9.68 7.79 -21.53
C ASP A 20 8.28 7.77 -20.88
N ASN A 21 8.26 7.64 -19.55
CA ASN A 21 7.09 7.54 -18.68
C ASN A 21 6.17 6.33 -18.95
N LYS A 22 6.63 5.30 -19.67
CA LYS A 22 5.90 4.04 -19.85
C LYS A 22 6.59 2.94 -19.08
N ILE A 23 5.82 2.14 -18.34
CA ILE A 23 6.36 0.95 -17.64
C ILE A 23 6.79 -0.07 -18.68
N ILE A 24 8.07 -0.45 -18.64
CA ILE A 24 8.66 -1.48 -19.50
C ILE A 24 9.07 -2.73 -18.72
N GLY A 25 9.14 -2.66 -17.40
CA GLY A 25 9.40 -3.79 -16.52
C GLY A 25 9.02 -3.46 -15.08
N LYS A 26 8.56 -4.46 -14.36
CA LYS A 26 8.26 -4.37 -12.92
C LYS A 26 8.51 -5.71 -12.25
N SER A 27 8.74 -5.69 -10.96
CA SER A 27 8.90 -6.91 -10.16
C SER A 27 8.50 -6.69 -8.72
N ILE A 28 8.11 -7.77 -8.06
CA ILE A 28 7.87 -7.83 -6.63
C ILE A 28 8.55 -9.07 -6.06
N VAL A 29 9.25 -8.91 -4.92
CA VAL A 29 9.96 -9.97 -4.22
C VAL A 29 9.75 -9.78 -2.71
N LEU A 30 9.60 -10.86 -1.95
CA LEU A 30 9.59 -10.82 -0.49
C LEU A 30 10.94 -10.27 0.02
N ALA A 31 10.89 -9.32 0.96
CA ALA A 31 12.09 -8.72 1.54
C ALA A 31 12.94 -9.77 2.31
N GLY A 32 12.30 -10.59 3.16
CA GLY A 32 12.99 -11.64 3.93
C GLY A 32 14.04 -11.06 4.89
N PHE A 33 14.96 -11.91 5.37
CA PHE A 33 16.04 -11.51 6.27
C PHE A 33 17.23 -10.86 5.55
N GLU A 34 17.51 -11.29 4.32
CA GLU A 34 18.61 -10.76 3.50
C GLU A 34 18.06 -9.71 2.52
N VAL A 35 17.66 -8.57 3.06
CA VAL A 35 16.96 -7.50 2.31
C VAL A 35 17.73 -7.05 1.07
N GLU A 36 19.04 -6.83 1.19
CA GLU A 36 19.92 -6.43 0.08
C GLU A 36 19.92 -7.46 -1.07
N LYS A 37 19.97 -8.75 -0.72
CA LYS A 37 19.92 -9.84 -1.70
C LYS A 37 18.56 -9.93 -2.37
N SER A 38 17.48 -9.76 -1.60
CA SER A 38 16.13 -9.71 -2.14
C SER A 38 15.92 -8.50 -3.04
N ALA A 39 16.51 -7.35 -2.68
CA ALA A 39 16.48 -6.15 -3.51
C ALA A 39 17.21 -6.36 -4.85
N GLN A 40 18.39 -7.01 -4.82
CA GLN A 40 19.10 -7.37 -6.05
C GLN A 40 18.27 -8.32 -6.92
N GLN A 41 17.61 -9.33 -6.33
CA GLN A 41 16.73 -10.24 -7.06
C GLN A 41 15.54 -9.51 -7.69
N ALA A 42 14.96 -8.52 -6.97
CA ALA A 42 13.87 -7.72 -7.51
C ALA A 42 14.34 -6.90 -8.73
N VAL A 43 15.50 -6.26 -8.63
CA VAL A 43 16.09 -5.51 -9.73
C VAL A 43 16.35 -6.41 -10.94
N ASP A 44 16.99 -7.58 -10.73
CA ASP A 44 17.32 -8.50 -11.82
C ASP A 44 16.06 -9.01 -12.55
N LYS A 45 14.98 -9.29 -11.79
CA LYS A 45 13.69 -9.68 -12.37
C LYS A 45 13.08 -8.56 -13.21
N ALA A 46 13.09 -7.31 -12.72
CA ALA A 46 12.55 -6.17 -13.45
C ALA A 46 13.35 -5.88 -14.72
N LEU A 47 14.69 -5.94 -14.67
CA LEU A 47 15.55 -5.80 -15.84
C LEU A 47 15.29 -6.90 -16.89
N LYS A 48 15.12 -8.15 -16.43
CA LYS A 48 14.78 -9.27 -17.31
C LYS A 48 13.43 -9.07 -17.99
N GLU A 49 12.41 -8.62 -17.26
CA GLU A 49 11.10 -8.32 -17.84
C GLU A 49 11.16 -7.18 -18.85
N ALA A 50 11.95 -6.13 -18.55
CA ALA A 50 12.18 -5.01 -19.45
C ALA A 50 13.02 -5.37 -20.69
N GLY A 51 13.71 -6.52 -20.68
CA GLY A 51 14.62 -6.94 -21.75
C GLY A 51 15.85 -6.05 -21.91
N ILE A 52 16.32 -5.43 -20.81
CA ILE A 52 17.47 -4.52 -20.80
C ILE A 52 18.50 -4.92 -19.73
N THR A 53 19.70 -4.37 -19.84
CA THR A 53 20.78 -4.49 -18.86
C THR A 53 20.86 -3.24 -17.98
N LYS A 54 21.49 -3.36 -16.81
CA LYS A 54 21.61 -2.28 -15.82
C LYS A 54 22.24 -1.00 -16.39
N ASP A 55 23.20 -1.12 -17.29
CA ASP A 55 23.89 0.01 -17.93
C ASP A 55 22.98 0.91 -18.78
N LYS A 56 21.77 0.46 -19.10
CA LYS A 56 20.74 1.26 -19.80
C LYS A 56 19.94 2.14 -18.86
N ILE A 57 19.99 1.89 -17.55
CA ILE A 57 19.31 2.74 -16.56
C ILE A 57 20.11 4.03 -16.38
N GLU A 58 19.49 5.16 -16.66
CA GLU A 58 20.11 6.48 -16.57
C GLU A 58 20.03 7.08 -15.16
N LYS A 59 18.95 6.78 -14.43
CA LYS A 59 18.79 7.23 -13.04
C LYS A 59 17.90 6.28 -12.24
N THR A 60 18.26 6.08 -10.96
CA THR A 60 17.53 5.24 -10.00
C THR A 60 17.21 6.03 -8.75
N VAL A 61 15.95 5.96 -8.30
CA VAL A 61 15.49 6.48 -7.03
C VAL A 61 15.02 5.33 -6.15
N SER A 62 15.48 5.31 -4.91
CA SER A 62 15.02 4.37 -3.88
C SER A 62 14.05 5.04 -2.92
N THR A 63 13.09 4.27 -2.40
CA THR A 63 12.09 4.68 -1.42
C THR A 63 11.69 3.52 -0.51
N GLY A 64 10.83 3.79 0.47
CA GLY A 64 10.34 2.80 1.43
C GLY A 64 11.17 2.76 2.71
N ALA A 65 10.78 1.91 3.66
CA ALA A 65 11.42 1.79 4.98
C ALA A 65 12.89 1.38 4.91
N GLY A 66 13.25 0.60 3.89
CA GLY A 66 14.61 0.10 3.65
C GLY A 66 15.37 0.82 2.52
N ASP A 67 15.03 2.05 2.19
CA ASP A 67 15.51 2.78 1.01
C ASP A 67 17.04 2.76 0.82
N LYS A 68 17.81 2.79 1.93
CA LYS A 68 19.29 2.75 1.92
C LYS A 68 19.88 1.37 1.66
N LEU A 69 19.08 0.32 1.69
CA LEU A 69 19.49 -1.06 1.44
C LEU A 69 19.31 -1.46 -0.05
N ALA A 70 18.92 -0.51 -0.90
CA ALA A 70 18.86 -0.75 -2.33
C ALA A 70 20.27 -1.05 -2.88
N PRO A 71 20.41 -2.01 -3.82
CA PRO A 71 21.73 -2.44 -4.31
C PRO A 71 22.50 -1.33 -5.06
N PHE A 72 21.77 -0.35 -5.56
CA PHE A 72 22.27 0.92 -6.11
C PHE A 72 21.13 1.92 -6.25
N TYR A 73 21.43 3.18 -6.11
CA TYR A 73 20.53 4.32 -6.32
C TYR A 73 21.34 5.60 -6.43
N ASP A 74 20.79 6.61 -7.09
CA ASP A 74 21.39 7.93 -7.19
C ASP A 74 20.88 8.85 -6.07
N GLU A 75 19.62 8.69 -5.66
CA GLU A 75 19.02 9.42 -4.55
C GLU A 75 17.91 8.62 -3.88
N THR A 76 17.56 8.99 -2.65
CA THR A 76 16.38 8.49 -1.95
C THR A 76 15.28 9.56 -1.92
N LYS A 77 14.02 9.13 -1.93
CA LYS A 77 12.83 9.97 -1.76
C LYS A 77 11.90 9.36 -0.73
N SER A 78 11.17 10.21 -0.03
CA SER A 78 10.16 9.75 0.92
C SER A 78 9.08 8.94 0.21
N ILE A 79 8.62 7.86 0.84
CA ILE A 79 7.54 7.03 0.29
C ILE A 79 6.26 7.85 0.10
N VAL A 80 5.94 8.75 1.03
CA VAL A 80 4.80 9.69 0.97
C VAL A 80 4.82 10.51 -0.34
N GLY A 81 5.98 11.05 -0.71
CA GLY A 81 6.15 11.79 -1.95
C GLY A 81 6.06 10.91 -3.20
N CYS A 82 6.61 9.68 -3.13
CA CYS A 82 6.53 8.73 -4.23
C CYS A 82 5.11 8.23 -4.46
N ASP A 83 4.37 7.88 -3.40
CA ASP A 83 2.98 7.44 -3.51
C ASP A 83 2.10 8.52 -4.12
N SER A 84 2.24 9.76 -3.66
CA SER A 84 1.51 10.90 -4.23
C SER A 84 1.82 11.11 -5.71
N LEU A 85 3.10 11.09 -6.07
CA LEU A 85 3.54 11.30 -7.45
C LEU A 85 3.00 10.20 -8.37
N GLY A 86 3.11 8.93 -7.93
CA GLY A 86 2.59 7.78 -8.66
C GLY A 86 1.07 7.79 -8.80
N ALA A 87 0.36 8.17 -7.72
CA ALA A 87 -1.11 8.27 -7.73
C ALA A 87 -1.61 9.35 -8.68
N VAL A 88 -1.02 10.56 -8.66
CA VAL A 88 -1.38 11.65 -9.59
C VAL A 88 -1.05 11.28 -11.04
N PHE A 89 0.05 10.56 -11.28
CA PHE A 89 0.37 10.09 -12.62
C PHE A 89 -0.68 9.12 -13.17
N LEU A 90 -1.15 8.18 -12.34
CA LEU A 90 -2.17 7.20 -12.73
C LEU A 90 -3.58 7.78 -12.79
N HIS A 91 -3.89 8.71 -11.89
CA HIS A 91 -5.18 9.37 -11.79
C HIS A 91 -4.99 10.88 -11.57
N PRO A 92 -4.94 11.71 -12.64
CA PRO A 92 -4.58 13.13 -12.54
C PRO A 92 -5.52 14.00 -11.68
N ALA A 93 -6.74 13.53 -11.40
CA ALA A 93 -7.65 14.20 -10.49
C ALA A 93 -7.33 13.98 -9.00
N THR A 94 -6.37 13.12 -8.66
CA THR A 94 -5.98 12.81 -7.27
C THR A 94 -5.63 14.07 -6.48
N ARG A 95 -6.21 14.19 -5.28
CA ARG A 95 -5.88 15.24 -4.30
C ARG A 95 -5.60 14.65 -2.92
N SER A 96 -5.99 13.40 -2.71
CA SER A 96 -5.69 12.65 -1.50
C SER A 96 -5.25 11.24 -1.85
N VAL A 97 -4.28 10.72 -1.10
CA VAL A 97 -3.78 9.35 -1.25
C VAL A 97 -3.83 8.67 0.10
N ILE A 98 -4.33 7.45 0.12
CA ILE A 98 -4.28 6.56 1.28
C ILE A 98 -3.39 5.39 0.89
N ASP A 99 -2.25 5.23 1.55
CA ASP A 99 -1.41 4.05 1.40
C ASP A 99 -1.59 3.13 2.61
N VAL A 100 -1.90 1.86 2.33
CA VAL A 100 -1.95 0.83 3.36
C VAL A 100 -0.98 -0.29 3.00
N GLY A 101 0.17 -0.23 3.64
CA GLY A 101 1.26 -1.19 3.50
C GLY A 101 1.12 -2.39 4.45
N ALA A 102 2.21 -3.13 4.61
CA ALA A 102 2.25 -4.29 5.52
C ALA A 102 2.28 -3.87 7.00
N GLU A 103 3.03 -2.84 7.37
CA GLU A 103 3.24 -2.42 8.76
C GLU A 103 2.68 -1.02 9.07
N GLU A 104 2.45 -0.19 8.07
CA GLU A 104 2.05 1.20 8.23
C GLU A 104 0.87 1.55 7.33
N GLY A 105 0.04 2.47 7.82
CA GLY A 105 -0.95 3.19 7.04
C GLY A 105 -0.57 4.67 6.95
N ARG A 106 -0.75 5.29 5.80
CA ARG A 106 -0.44 6.70 5.54
C ARG A 106 -1.62 7.38 4.86
N GLY A 107 -1.90 8.61 5.28
CA GLY A 107 -2.84 9.49 4.59
C GLY A 107 -2.09 10.73 4.11
N MET A 108 -2.34 11.16 2.90
CA MET A 108 -1.64 12.29 2.27
C MET A 108 -2.62 13.17 1.52
N ARG A 109 -2.40 14.49 1.61
CA ARG A 109 -3.00 15.48 0.70
C ARG A 109 -1.92 16.03 -0.23
N CYS A 110 -2.25 16.19 -1.49
CA CYS A 110 -1.32 16.69 -2.50
C CYS A 110 -1.99 17.68 -3.45
N ASP A 111 -1.15 18.46 -4.12
CA ASP A 111 -1.59 19.30 -5.23
C ASP A 111 -1.68 18.51 -6.55
N GLU A 112 -2.03 19.19 -7.64
CA GLU A 112 -2.16 18.61 -8.98
C GLU A 112 -0.84 18.10 -9.57
N THR A 113 0.28 18.43 -8.95
CA THR A 113 1.62 17.95 -9.34
C THR A 113 2.09 16.75 -8.53
N GLY A 114 1.31 16.33 -7.52
CA GLY A 114 1.68 15.29 -6.57
C GLY A 114 2.60 15.78 -5.44
N LYS A 115 2.79 17.10 -5.31
CA LYS A 115 3.55 17.67 -4.19
C LYS A 115 2.70 17.60 -2.91
N ILE A 116 3.29 17.08 -1.85
CA ILE A 116 2.63 16.93 -0.55
C ILE A 116 2.29 18.29 0.04
N ILE A 117 1.03 18.44 0.48
CA ILE A 117 0.50 19.56 1.25
C ILE A 117 0.52 19.22 2.74
N ASP A 118 0.03 18.01 3.09
CA ASP A 118 -0.05 17.51 4.45
C ASP A 118 -0.07 15.99 4.46
N PHE A 119 0.36 15.35 5.54
CA PHE A 119 0.31 13.90 5.68
C PHE A 119 0.29 13.46 7.14
N GLU A 120 -0.26 12.28 7.39
CA GLU A 120 -0.24 11.59 8.69
C GLU A 120 0.17 10.13 8.47
N VAL A 121 0.93 9.59 9.43
CA VAL A 121 1.39 8.19 9.39
C VAL A 121 0.94 7.48 10.66
N ASN A 122 0.37 6.31 10.52
CA ASN A 122 0.06 5.42 11.62
C ASN A 122 1.19 4.40 11.81
N GLU A 123 2.20 4.77 12.56
CA GLU A 123 3.37 3.93 12.89
C GLU A 123 3.14 3.05 14.14
N LYS A 124 2.17 3.40 14.98
CA LYS A 124 2.07 2.86 16.35
C LYS A 124 1.09 1.69 16.50
N CYS A 125 0.28 1.40 15.50
CA CYS A 125 -0.79 0.44 15.65
C CYS A 125 -0.90 -0.49 14.44
N ALA A 126 -0.55 -1.76 14.63
CA ALA A 126 -0.70 -2.80 13.63
C ALA A 126 -2.12 -2.94 13.07
N ALA A 127 -3.15 -2.48 13.81
CA ALA A 127 -4.55 -2.48 13.37
C ALA A 127 -4.82 -1.60 12.13
N GLY A 128 -3.89 -0.75 11.72
CA GLY A 128 -3.99 0.06 10.51
C GLY A 128 -3.17 -0.44 9.33
N ALA A 129 -2.68 -1.69 9.37
CA ALA A 129 -1.76 -2.21 8.37
C ALA A 129 -2.08 -3.66 7.97
N GLY A 130 -1.51 -4.12 6.87
CA GLY A 130 -1.75 -5.45 6.30
C GLY A 130 -1.39 -6.61 7.23
N ALA A 131 -0.37 -6.45 8.09
CA ALA A 131 0.02 -7.44 9.09
C ALA A 131 -1.13 -7.78 10.08
N PHE A 132 -1.98 -6.80 10.40
CA PHE A 132 -3.19 -7.03 11.19
C PHE A 132 -4.16 -7.97 10.47
N THR A 133 -4.46 -7.69 9.20
CA THR A 133 -5.34 -8.57 8.40
C THR A 133 -4.76 -9.98 8.27
N GLU A 134 -3.44 -10.12 8.14
CA GLU A 134 -2.77 -11.43 8.08
C GLU A 134 -2.87 -12.18 9.42
N ALA A 135 -2.70 -11.50 10.55
CA ALA A 135 -2.88 -12.11 11.87
C ALA A 135 -4.33 -12.60 12.06
N MET A 136 -5.30 -11.76 11.72
CA MET A 136 -6.71 -12.13 11.82
C MET A 136 -7.11 -13.24 10.83
N SER A 137 -6.54 -13.25 9.65
CA SER A 137 -6.72 -14.32 8.66
C SER A 137 -6.27 -15.68 9.22
N ARG A 138 -5.11 -15.71 9.92
CA ARG A 138 -4.64 -16.90 10.63
C ARG A 138 -5.55 -17.30 11.77
N ALA A 139 -5.99 -16.33 12.60
CA ALA A 139 -6.89 -16.60 13.74
C ALA A 139 -8.26 -17.16 13.29
N LEU A 140 -8.73 -16.72 12.12
CA LEU A 140 -9.98 -17.20 11.50
C LEU A 140 -9.78 -18.51 10.71
N GLU A 141 -8.55 -18.99 10.54
CA GLU A 141 -8.22 -20.14 9.68
C GLU A 141 -8.76 -19.95 8.26
N VAL A 142 -8.50 -18.77 7.67
CA VAL A 142 -8.89 -18.38 6.32
C VAL A 142 -7.64 -17.90 5.59
N LYS A 143 -7.51 -18.17 4.30
CA LYS A 143 -6.40 -17.63 3.51
C LYS A 143 -6.55 -16.12 3.33
N ILE A 144 -5.41 -15.42 3.25
CA ILE A 144 -5.41 -13.96 3.14
C ILE A 144 -6.17 -13.46 1.89
N GLU A 145 -6.14 -14.23 0.80
CA GLU A 145 -6.83 -13.90 -0.43
C GLU A 145 -8.36 -14.13 -0.33
N GLU A 146 -8.79 -14.95 0.63
CA GLU A 146 -10.19 -15.32 0.81
C GLU A 146 -10.92 -14.43 1.82
N ILE A 147 -10.21 -13.76 2.75
CA ILE A 147 -10.82 -12.98 3.83
C ILE A 147 -11.64 -11.80 3.30
N GLY A 148 -11.18 -11.14 2.24
CA GLY A 148 -11.90 -10.02 1.60
C GLY A 148 -13.23 -10.47 1.00
N PRO A 149 -13.24 -11.42 0.04
CA PRO A 149 -14.47 -11.97 -0.51
C PRO A 149 -15.41 -12.59 0.55
N LEU A 150 -14.85 -13.18 1.61
CA LEU A 150 -15.64 -13.72 2.72
C LEU A 150 -16.38 -12.62 3.49
N SER A 151 -15.72 -11.51 3.81
CA SER A 151 -16.32 -10.42 4.56
C SER A 151 -17.52 -9.77 3.84
N LEU A 152 -17.52 -9.78 2.50
CA LEU A 152 -18.64 -9.27 1.70
C LEU A 152 -19.91 -10.15 1.80
N LYS A 153 -19.81 -11.35 2.39
CA LYS A 153 -20.95 -12.24 2.66
C LYS A 153 -21.50 -12.07 4.07
N ALA A 154 -21.00 -11.10 4.84
CA ALA A 154 -21.48 -10.84 6.18
C ALA A 154 -22.93 -10.36 6.18
N THR A 155 -23.71 -10.82 7.17
CA THR A 155 -25.12 -10.51 7.37
C THR A 155 -25.37 -9.59 8.55
N GLU A 156 -24.35 -9.39 9.40
CA GLU A 156 -24.44 -8.59 10.63
C GLU A 156 -23.22 -7.69 10.77
N ASP A 157 -23.40 -6.51 11.34
CA ASP A 157 -22.35 -5.60 11.75
C ASP A 157 -21.98 -5.90 13.22
N ILE A 158 -20.78 -6.46 13.42
CA ILE A 158 -20.29 -6.81 14.75
C ILE A 158 -19.15 -5.85 15.11
N PRO A 159 -19.27 -5.12 16.23
CA PRO A 159 -18.20 -4.23 16.67
C PRO A 159 -16.98 -5.02 17.11
N MET A 160 -15.78 -4.54 16.73
CA MET A 160 -14.50 -5.08 17.14
C MET A 160 -13.59 -3.95 17.60
N ASN A 161 -12.96 -4.12 18.77
CA ASN A 161 -12.02 -3.14 19.30
C ASN A 161 -10.58 -3.47 18.87
N ALA A 162 -10.19 -3.02 17.70
CA ALA A 162 -8.91 -3.31 17.09
C ALA A 162 -7.78 -2.34 17.50
N GLN A 163 -7.63 -2.04 18.78
CA GLN A 163 -6.52 -1.17 19.21
C GLN A 163 -5.15 -1.88 19.13
N CYS A 164 -5.12 -3.19 19.27
CA CYS A 164 -3.91 -4.00 19.22
C CYS A 164 -4.25 -5.38 18.63
N THR A 165 -3.33 -5.96 17.85
CA THR A 165 -3.51 -7.30 17.27
C THR A 165 -3.78 -8.38 18.32
N VAL A 166 -3.10 -8.31 19.47
CA VAL A 166 -3.29 -9.28 20.57
C VAL A 166 -4.71 -9.23 21.14
N PHE A 167 -5.24 -8.03 21.37
CA PHE A 167 -6.63 -7.89 21.84
C PHE A 167 -7.63 -8.33 20.78
N ALA A 168 -7.37 -8.02 19.51
CA ALA A 168 -8.21 -8.43 18.41
C ALA A 168 -8.26 -9.96 18.26
N GLU A 169 -7.14 -10.67 18.42
CA GLU A 169 -7.12 -12.14 18.46
C GLU A 169 -7.99 -12.70 19.60
N SER A 170 -7.92 -12.09 20.79
CA SER A 170 -8.76 -12.49 21.92
C SER A 170 -10.25 -12.23 21.65
N GLU A 171 -10.60 -11.15 20.96
CA GLU A 171 -11.97 -10.88 20.54
C GLU A 171 -12.46 -11.90 19.50
N VAL A 172 -11.60 -12.25 18.52
CA VAL A 172 -11.91 -13.32 17.56
C VAL A 172 -12.22 -14.63 18.27
N VAL A 173 -11.40 -15.04 19.25
CA VAL A 173 -11.66 -16.24 20.05
C VAL A 173 -13.02 -16.14 20.75
N THR A 174 -13.35 -15.00 21.33
CA THR A 174 -14.67 -14.77 21.96
C THR A 174 -15.82 -14.89 20.96
N MET A 175 -15.67 -14.33 19.77
CA MET A 175 -16.65 -14.43 18.68
C MET A 175 -16.85 -15.89 18.23
N VAL A 176 -15.75 -16.67 18.16
CA VAL A 176 -15.82 -18.11 17.84
C VAL A 176 -16.64 -18.86 18.88
N HIS A 177 -16.41 -18.62 20.18
CA HIS A 177 -17.19 -19.22 21.27
C HIS A 177 -18.67 -18.84 21.19
N ASN A 178 -18.98 -17.61 20.77
CA ASN A 178 -20.34 -17.12 20.56
C ASN A 178 -20.95 -17.59 19.22
N LYS A 179 -20.27 -18.47 18.48
CA LYS A 179 -20.72 -19.03 17.19
C LYS A 179 -20.99 -17.99 16.12
N VAL A 180 -20.29 -16.85 16.15
CA VAL A 180 -20.32 -15.86 15.09
C VAL A 180 -19.80 -16.44 13.80
N SER A 181 -20.44 -16.16 12.66
CA SER A 181 -19.97 -16.66 11.38
C SER A 181 -18.61 -16.08 10.98
N LYS A 182 -17.77 -16.87 10.29
CA LYS A 182 -16.48 -16.38 9.77
C LYS A 182 -16.64 -15.14 8.88
N ALA A 183 -17.74 -15.02 8.14
CA ALA A 183 -18.03 -13.85 7.30
C ALA A 183 -18.23 -12.58 8.14
N ASN A 184 -19.02 -12.67 9.21
CA ASN A 184 -19.26 -11.54 10.12
C ASN A 184 -17.98 -11.15 10.86
N MET A 185 -17.17 -12.11 11.30
CA MET A 185 -15.86 -11.85 11.92
C MET A 185 -14.89 -11.19 10.93
N ALA A 186 -14.81 -11.67 9.69
CA ALA A 186 -13.96 -11.08 8.66
C ALA A 186 -14.36 -9.63 8.35
N LYS A 187 -15.67 -9.34 8.33
CA LYS A 187 -16.18 -7.98 8.17
C LYS A 187 -15.79 -7.09 9.37
N ALA A 188 -15.97 -7.57 10.59
CA ALA A 188 -15.57 -6.84 11.80
C ALA A 188 -14.09 -6.43 11.78
N VAL A 189 -13.21 -7.33 11.30
CA VAL A 189 -11.77 -7.07 11.09
C VAL A 189 -11.56 -5.92 10.11
N HIS A 190 -12.22 -5.94 8.95
CA HIS A 190 -12.07 -4.89 7.94
C HIS A 190 -12.67 -3.56 8.40
N ASP A 191 -13.83 -3.57 9.06
CA ASP A 191 -14.47 -2.37 9.58
C ASP A 191 -13.59 -1.69 10.64
N ALA A 192 -13.00 -2.46 11.55
CA ALA A 192 -12.09 -1.95 12.56
C ALA A 192 -10.82 -1.32 11.95
N MET A 193 -10.25 -1.97 10.93
CA MET A 193 -9.09 -1.44 10.21
C MET A 193 -9.44 -0.17 9.42
N ALA A 194 -10.57 -0.17 8.71
CA ALA A 194 -11.07 0.98 7.97
C ALA A 194 -11.29 2.19 8.87
N SER A 195 -11.95 2.00 10.01
CA SER A 195 -12.18 3.07 11.00
C SER A 195 -10.87 3.70 11.50
N ARG A 196 -9.81 2.91 11.63
CA ARG A 196 -8.50 3.40 12.03
C ARG A 196 -7.88 4.28 10.95
N ILE A 197 -7.90 3.81 9.70
CA ILE A 197 -7.38 4.57 8.55
C ILE A 197 -8.20 5.85 8.35
N THR A 198 -9.52 5.77 8.40
CA THR A 198 -10.41 6.95 8.29
C THR A 198 -10.14 7.97 9.37
N SER A 199 -9.97 7.53 10.63
CA SER A 199 -9.65 8.42 11.75
C SER A 199 -8.33 9.17 11.53
N MET A 200 -7.32 8.52 10.93
CA MET A 200 -6.05 9.12 10.56
C MET A 200 -6.23 10.15 9.43
N VAL A 201 -6.91 9.76 8.37
CA VAL A 201 -7.11 10.62 7.18
C VAL A 201 -7.95 11.86 7.53
N ARG A 202 -8.96 11.72 8.40
CA ARG A 202 -9.79 12.85 8.86
C ARG A 202 -9.01 13.93 9.63
N LYS A 203 -7.89 13.58 10.28
CA LYS A 203 -7.06 14.56 10.99
C LYS A 203 -6.43 15.59 10.06
N ILE A 204 -5.96 15.14 8.90
CA ILE A 204 -5.37 16.02 7.89
C ILE A 204 -6.40 16.60 6.92
N GLY A 205 -7.66 16.12 7.01
CA GLY A 205 -8.68 16.33 6.00
C GLY A 205 -8.37 15.58 4.70
N PHE A 206 -9.33 15.51 3.81
CA PHE A 206 -9.13 14.94 2.48
C PHE A 206 -9.95 15.70 1.45
N ASP A 207 -9.37 15.81 0.25
CA ASP A 207 -10.01 16.40 -0.91
C ASP A 207 -10.32 15.29 -1.93
N LYS A 208 -11.38 15.43 -2.71
CA LYS A 208 -11.64 14.54 -3.86
C LYS A 208 -10.59 14.79 -4.94
N ASP A 209 -10.16 13.81 -5.73
CA ASP A 209 -10.43 12.39 -5.64
C ASP A 209 -9.45 11.72 -4.67
N VAL A 210 -9.91 10.68 -3.97
CA VAL A 210 -9.11 9.89 -3.05
C VAL A 210 -8.65 8.61 -3.74
N VAL A 211 -7.35 8.37 -3.78
CA VAL A 211 -6.74 7.16 -4.36
C VAL A 211 -6.20 6.27 -3.24
N LEU A 212 -6.58 4.99 -3.25
CA LEU A 212 -6.07 3.99 -2.33
C LEU A 212 -4.96 3.17 -2.99
N VAL A 213 -3.79 3.13 -2.37
CA VAL A 213 -2.59 2.42 -2.84
C VAL A 213 -2.05 1.46 -1.76
N GLY A 214 -0.97 0.75 -2.08
CA GLY A 214 -0.38 -0.25 -1.19
C GLY A 214 -0.99 -1.64 -1.37
N GLY A 215 -0.36 -2.65 -0.74
CA GLY A 215 -0.76 -4.05 -0.93
C GLY A 215 -2.16 -4.38 -0.43
N VAL A 216 -2.64 -3.67 0.60
CA VAL A 216 -3.98 -3.89 1.18
C VAL A 216 -5.09 -3.38 0.26
N ALA A 217 -4.80 -2.48 -0.67
CA ALA A 217 -5.78 -2.02 -1.67
C ALA A 217 -6.31 -3.15 -2.58
N ASN A 218 -5.60 -4.29 -2.66
CA ASN A 218 -6.09 -5.49 -3.35
C ASN A 218 -7.17 -6.26 -2.56
N ASN A 219 -7.41 -5.92 -1.30
CA ASN A 219 -8.41 -6.59 -0.46
C ASN A 219 -9.78 -5.91 -0.63
N VAL A 220 -10.65 -6.55 -1.41
CA VAL A 220 -11.99 -6.01 -1.74
C VAL A 220 -12.88 -5.77 -0.50
N GLY A 221 -12.71 -6.56 0.57
CA GLY A 221 -13.44 -6.38 1.82
C GLY A 221 -12.98 -5.13 2.58
N PHE A 222 -11.68 -4.89 2.60
CA PHE A 222 -11.14 -3.66 3.18
C PHE A 222 -11.57 -2.43 2.39
N VAL A 223 -11.49 -2.47 1.06
CA VAL A 223 -11.95 -1.38 0.18
C VAL A 223 -13.42 -1.07 0.44
N TYR A 224 -14.27 -2.09 0.55
CA TYR A 224 -15.70 -1.91 0.87
C TYR A 224 -15.90 -1.22 2.23
N SER A 225 -15.24 -1.70 3.29
CA SER A 225 -15.34 -1.12 4.62
C SER A 225 -14.80 0.32 4.67
N LEU A 226 -13.70 0.59 3.95
CA LEU A 226 -13.12 1.94 3.86
C LEU A 226 -14.06 2.91 3.16
N ASN A 227 -14.66 2.52 2.04
CA ASN A 227 -15.64 3.34 1.31
C ASN A 227 -16.84 3.67 2.19
N LYS A 228 -17.36 2.68 2.93
CA LYS A 228 -18.49 2.86 3.86
C LYS A 228 -18.14 3.87 4.97
N ASP A 229 -16.96 3.76 5.57
CA ASP A 229 -16.55 4.59 6.70
C ASP A 229 -16.13 6.01 6.28
N LEU A 230 -15.55 6.17 5.09
CA LEU A 230 -15.25 7.48 4.49
C LEU A 230 -16.49 8.18 3.89
N GLU A 231 -17.57 7.44 3.65
CA GLU A 231 -18.77 7.90 2.92
C GLU A 231 -18.46 8.38 1.48
N LEU A 232 -17.48 7.75 0.85
CA LEU A 232 -17.10 8.01 -0.54
C LEU A 232 -16.47 6.76 -1.17
N GLU A 233 -16.40 6.71 -2.50
CA GLU A 233 -15.68 5.67 -3.21
C GLU A 233 -14.24 6.11 -3.46
N VAL A 234 -13.28 5.29 -3.01
CA VAL A 234 -11.86 5.49 -3.33
C VAL A 234 -11.54 4.89 -4.70
N VAL A 235 -10.63 5.51 -5.41
CA VAL A 235 -10.09 4.98 -6.66
C VAL A 235 -8.94 4.02 -6.33
N VAL A 236 -9.04 2.77 -6.76
CA VAL A 236 -7.96 1.78 -6.65
C VAL A 236 -7.32 1.62 -8.03
N PRO A 237 -6.08 2.05 -8.23
CA PRO A 237 -5.40 1.88 -9.51
C PRO A 237 -5.08 0.41 -9.77
N LYS A 238 -4.80 0.07 -11.01
CA LYS A 238 -4.25 -1.25 -11.34
C LYS A 238 -2.88 -1.40 -10.68
N ASP A 239 -2.63 -2.58 -10.08
CA ASP A 239 -1.36 -2.89 -9.40
C ASP A 239 -1.01 -1.86 -8.29
N PRO A 240 -1.92 -1.62 -7.31
CA PRO A 240 -1.80 -0.52 -6.34
C PRO A 240 -0.55 -0.62 -5.45
N GLU A 241 0.02 -1.81 -5.29
CA GLU A 241 1.24 -2.06 -4.54
C GLU A 241 2.51 -1.52 -5.22
N PHE A 242 2.45 -1.21 -6.52
CA PHE A 242 3.60 -0.68 -7.27
C PHE A 242 3.65 0.85 -7.32
N VAL A 243 2.66 1.55 -6.77
CA VAL A 243 2.53 3.01 -6.93
C VAL A 243 3.72 3.75 -6.33
N GLY A 244 4.23 3.33 -5.18
CA GLY A 244 5.43 3.91 -4.58
C GLY A 244 6.69 3.74 -5.46
N ALA A 245 6.91 2.54 -5.99
CA ALA A 245 8.03 2.29 -6.92
C ALA A 245 7.85 3.06 -8.25
N LEU A 246 6.62 3.18 -8.74
CA LEU A 246 6.31 4.00 -9.92
C LEU A 246 6.63 5.48 -9.66
N GLY A 247 6.19 6.02 -8.52
CA GLY A 247 6.49 7.39 -8.12
C GLY A 247 7.98 7.66 -7.98
N ALA A 248 8.75 6.70 -7.43
CA ALA A 248 10.20 6.78 -7.38
C ALA A 248 10.83 6.81 -8.78
N ALA A 249 10.36 5.98 -9.72
CA ALA A 249 10.84 5.98 -11.11
C ALA A 249 10.47 7.28 -11.85
N LEU A 250 9.29 7.85 -11.58
CA LEU A 250 8.86 9.16 -12.11
C LEU A 250 9.72 10.31 -11.53
N ALA A 251 10.04 10.25 -10.24
CA ALA A 251 10.96 11.21 -9.62
C ALA A 251 12.36 11.14 -10.26
N ALA A 252 12.87 9.92 -10.53
CA ALA A 252 14.11 9.73 -11.27
C ALA A 252 14.06 10.35 -12.67
N ALA A 253 12.90 10.28 -13.35
CA ALA A 253 12.66 10.88 -14.65
C ALA A 253 12.50 12.41 -14.60
N GLY A 254 12.44 13.01 -13.40
CA GLY A 254 12.18 14.45 -13.25
C GLY A 254 10.76 14.86 -13.58
N TRP A 255 9.80 13.92 -13.54
CA TRP A 255 8.39 14.23 -13.78
C TRP A 255 7.83 15.12 -12.65
N LYS A 256 7.16 16.21 -13.02
CA LYS A 256 6.70 17.25 -12.09
C LYS A 256 5.18 17.41 -12.04
N GLY A 257 4.43 16.37 -12.47
CA GLY A 257 2.99 16.50 -12.61
C GLY A 257 2.58 17.27 -13.88
N GLY A 258 1.28 17.13 -14.22
CA GLY A 258 0.72 17.74 -15.42
C GLY A 258 0.96 16.91 -16.70
N LYS A 259 0.14 17.21 -17.71
CA LYS A 259 0.23 16.62 -19.05
C LYS A 259 1.49 17.07 -19.77
#